data_2474c716e5b860c3624afc3e244eb479
#
_entry.id   2474c716e5b860c3624afc3e244eb479
#
_cell.length_a   1.000
_cell.length_b   1.000
_cell.length_c   1.000
_cell.angle_alpha   90.00
_cell.angle_beta   90.00
_cell.angle_gamma   90.00
#
_symmetry.space_group_name_H-M   'P 1'
#
loop_
_entity.id
_entity.type
_entity.pdbx_description
1 polymer ?
#
loop_
_entity_poly.entity_id
_entity_poly.type
_entity_poly.pdbx_seq_one_letter_code
_entity_poly.pdbx_strand_id
1 'polypeptide(L)'
;MKRFLYLTVCFFILGKFYGCNGDVFVDDFRSSDSELTLDGNGDVATIQFAAANWDWMYVAFDFPIQYNIYDADNRLITTDQGPSLNGLGKIVCTGEMIDFTIERVHPKEVKITVGENALSAPFQFQLRASNEYEWQEIRVEISPTDRYVMDSIIYSLDAYSYDPENKIEKKEGVSFHNLTDGSSTYTLFPFESFYHFMRFKSDVPEAFQQ
;
A
#
# COMPACT_ATOMS: atom_id res chain seq x y z
N MET A 1 -72.40 -18.55 -6.67
CA MET A 1 -71.27 -18.92 -5.83
C MET A 1 -69.94 -19.24 -6.62
N LYS A 2 -70.00 -20.09 -7.66
CA LYS A 2 -68.75 -20.44 -8.43
C LYS A 2 -68.06 -19.23 -9.11
N ARG A 3 -68.83 -18.27 -9.64
CA ARG A 3 -68.28 -17.06 -10.29
C ARG A 3 -67.52 -16.13 -9.30
N PHE A 4 -68.00 -16.07 -8.05
CA PHE A 4 -67.37 -15.26 -6.99
C PHE A 4 -66.06 -15.88 -6.52
N LEU A 5 -66.02 -17.20 -6.47
CA LEU A 5 -64.80 -17.94 -6.10
C LEU A 5 -63.68 -17.74 -7.14
N TYR A 6 -64.03 -17.75 -8.42
CA TYR A 6 -62.98 -17.48 -9.48
C TYR A 6 -62.46 -16.05 -9.44
N LEU A 7 -63.27 -15.06 -9.14
CA LEU A 7 -62.89 -13.67 -9.02
C LEU A 7 -61.94 -13.47 -7.83
N THR A 8 -62.22 -14.13 -6.68
CA THR A 8 -61.40 -14.07 -5.48
C THR A 8 -60.05 -14.76 -5.71
N VAL A 9 -60.01 -15.90 -6.40
CA VAL A 9 -58.76 -16.62 -6.74
C VAL A 9 -57.92 -15.81 -7.72
N CYS A 10 -58.54 -15.18 -8.74
CA CYS A 10 -57.80 -14.30 -9.65
C CYS A 10 -57.23 -13.07 -8.95
N PHE A 11 -57.93 -12.49 -7.98
CA PHE A 11 -57.42 -11.36 -7.20
C PHE A 11 -56.24 -11.76 -6.30
N PHE A 12 -56.28 -12.96 -5.72
CA PHE A 12 -55.13 -13.49 -4.94
C PHE A 12 -53.93 -13.85 -5.80
N ILE A 13 -54.11 -14.31 -7.03
CA ILE A 13 -53.02 -14.60 -7.96
C ILE A 13 -52.41 -13.30 -8.46
N LEU A 14 -53.20 -12.29 -8.82
CA LEU A 14 -52.71 -10.98 -9.26
C LEU A 14 -52.03 -10.21 -8.11
N GLY A 15 -52.46 -10.34 -6.86
CA GLY A 15 -51.83 -9.73 -5.69
C GLY A 15 -50.47 -10.31 -5.34
N LYS A 16 -50.16 -11.52 -5.82
CA LYS A 16 -48.81 -12.14 -5.60
C LYS A 16 -47.73 -11.59 -6.53
N PHE A 17 -48.09 -10.91 -7.61
CA PHE A 17 -47.13 -10.33 -8.55
C PHE A 17 -46.69 -8.90 -8.18
N TYR A 18 -47.31 -8.26 -7.19
CA TYR A 18 -46.87 -6.95 -6.70
C TYR A 18 -45.88 -7.00 -5.55
N GLY A 19 -45.38 -8.18 -5.21
CA GLY A 19 -44.56 -8.41 -4.02
C GLY A 19 -43.09 -8.71 -4.24
N CYS A 20 -42.52 -8.44 -5.41
CA CYS A 20 -41.09 -8.61 -5.65
C CYS A 20 -40.62 -7.68 -6.76
N ASN A 21 -40.62 -6.39 -6.53
CA ASN A 21 -39.81 -5.46 -7.31
C ASN A 21 -39.21 -4.41 -6.40
N GLY A 22 -38.43 -4.84 -5.49
CA GLY A 22 -37.28 -4.09 -5.18
C GLY A 22 -36.15 -4.68 -6.03
N ASP A 23 -36.13 -4.42 -7.33
CA ASP A 23 -34.93 -4.49 -8.10
C ASP A 23 -34.01 -3.44 -7.48
N VAL A 24 -33.32 -3.83 -6.42
CA VAL A 24 -32.10 -3.15 -5.99
C VAL A 24 -31.07 -3.53 -7.06
N PHE A 25 -31.21 -2.99 -8.25
CA PHE A 25 -30.10 -2.88 -9.18
C PHE A 25 -29.14 -1.89 -8.53
N VAL A 26 -28.29 -2.40 -7.65
CA VAL A 26 -27.10 -1.67 -7.28
C VAL A 26 -26.29 -1.60 -8.57
N ASP A 27 -26.18 -0.41 -9.13
CA ASP A 27 -25.34 -0.21 -10.30
C ASP A 27 -23.96 -0.81 -9.98
N ASP A 28 -23.55 -1.82 -10.76
CA ASP A 28 -22.23 -2.45 -10.62
C ASP A 28 -21.17 -1.37 -10.78
N PHE A 29 -20.38 -1.11 -9.71
CA PHE A 29 -19.32 -0.11 -9.74
C PHE A 29 -17.96 -0.71 -10.14
N ARG A 30 -17.97 -1.72 -11.01
CA ARG A 30 -16.77 -2.39 -11.48
C ARG A 30 -15.67 -1.42 -11.87
N SER A 31 -14.45 -1.69 -11.39
CA SER A 31 -13.25 -0.96 -11.76
C SER A 31 -12.79 -1.28 -13.18
N SER A 32 -12.14 -0.31 -13.84
CA SER A 32 -11.53 -0.50 -15.16
C SER A 32 -10.43 -1.58 -15.13
N ASP A 33 -9.74 -1.68 -13.99
CA ASP A 33 -8.58 -2.54 -13.82
C ASP A 33 -8.72 -3.34 -12.53
N SER A 34 -8.26 -4.59 -12.54
CA SER A 34 -8.12 -5.45 -11.35
C SER A 34 -6.67 -5.59 -10.91
N GLU A 35 -5.73 -5.30 -11.81
CA GLU A 35 -4.29 -5.32 -11.59
C GLU A 35 -3.67 -4.10 -12.28
N LEU A 36 -2.72 -3.45 -11.63
CA LEU A 36 -2.05 -2.26 -12.12
C LEU A 36 -0.57 -2.32 -11.78
N THR A 37 0.28 -2.04 -12.74
CA THR A 37 1.72 -1.90 -12.55
C THR A 37 2.13 -0.46 -12.85
N LEU A 38 2.86 0.17 -11.93
CA LEU A 38 3.33 1.55 -12.00
C LEU A 38 4.85 1.58 -11.96
N ASP A 39 5.43 2.58 -12.60
CA ASP A 39 6.87 2.82 -12.57
C ASP A 39 7.27 3.53 -11.27
N GLY A 40 8.30 3.03 -10.60
CA GLY A 40 8.86 3.62 -9.38
C GLY A 40 9.68 4.89 -9.61
N ASN A 41 9.82 5.37 -10.84
CA ASN A 41 10.48 6.64 -11.18
C ASN A 41 9.54 7.87 -11.15
N GLY A 42 8.34 7.69 -10.64
CA GLY A 42 7.31 8.72 -10.61
C GLY A 42 6.29 8.51 -11.73
N ASP A 43 5.24 7.78 -11.45
CA ASP A 43 4.18 7.42 -12.41
C ASP A 43 2.80 7.82 -11.89
N VAL A 44 1.86 7.93 -12.79
CA VAL A 44 0.48 8.30 -12.47
C VAL A 44 -0.49 7.41 -13.22
N ALA A 45 -1.36 6.75 -12.49
CA ALA A 45 -2.47 6.00 -13.08
C ALA A 45 -3.82 6.46 -12.53
N THR A 46 -4.85 6.23 -13.33
CA THR A 46 -6.24 6.54 -12.99
C THR A 46 -7.09 5.31 -13.20
N ILE A 47 -7.77 4.87 -12.13
CA ILE A 47 -8.73 3.77 -12.15
C ILE A 47 -10.13 4.38 -12.27
N GLN A 48 -10.87 3.96 -13.28
CA GLN A 48 -12.25 4.38 -13.51
C GLN A 48 -13.21 3.32 -12.96
N PHE A 49 -14.29 3.77 -12.32
CA PHE A 49 -15.38 2.93 -11.85
C PHE A 49 -16.64 3.15 -12.69
N ALA A 50 -17.33 2.09 -13.02
CA ALA A 50 -18.54 2.15 -13.85
C ALA A 50 -19.67 2.98 -13.20
N ALA A 51 -19.78 2.93 -11.87
CA ALA A 51 -20.78 3.68 -11.10
C ALA A 51 -20.16 4.43 -9.93
N ALA A 52 -20.91 5.34 -9.32
CA ALA A 52 -20.49 6.20 -8.21
C ALA A 52 -21.07 5.75 -6.85
N ASN A 53 -21.74 4.60 -6.81
CA ASN A 53 -22.48 4.08 -5.66
C ASN A 53 -21.58 3.36 -4.63
N TRP A 54 -20.38 3.84 -4.44
CA TRP A 54 -19.45 3.37 -3.43
C TRP A 54 -18.80 4.57 -2.71
N ASP A 55 -18.55 4.44 -1.44
CA ASP A 55 -18.06 5.55 -0.62
C ASP A 55 -16.79 5.23 0.15
N TRP A 56 -16.54 3.95 0.43
CA TRP A 56 -15.44 3.54 1.26
C TRP A 56 -14.28 3.01 0.43
N MET A 57 -13.08 3.51 0.73
CA MET A 57 -11.82 3.09 0.14
C MET A 57 -10.85 2.69 1.25
N TYR A 58 -10.17 1.56 1.09
CA TYR A 58 -9.18 1.05 2.02
C TYR A 58 -7.94 0.58 1.27
N VAL A 59 -6.77 0.81 1.87
CA VAL A 59 -5.50 0.36 1.32
C VAL A 59 -4.86 -0.65 2.26
N ALA A 60 -4.55 -1.84 1.75
CA ALA A 60 -3.87 -2.89 2.49
C ALA A 60 -2.46 -3.08 1.94
N PHE A 61 -1.46 -3.05 2.81
CA PHE A 61 -0.07 -3.35 2.48
C PHE A 61 0.56 -4.15 3.62
N ASP A 62 1.47 -5.05 3.26
CA ASP A 62 2.15 -5.94 4.21
C ASP A 62 3.42 -5.32 4.81
N PHE A 63 3.83 -4.18 4.29
CA PHE A 63 5.03 -3.47 4.71
C PHE A 63 4.67 -2.28 5.62
N PRO A 64 5.44 -2.00 6.69
CA PRO A 64 5.17 -0.87 7.56
C PRO A 64 5.41 0.45 6.81
N ILE A 65 4.33 1.14 6.50
CA ILE A 65 4.31 2.43 5.83
C ILE A 65 3.54 3.43 6.70
N GLN A 66 4.03 4.65 6.79
CA GLN A 66 3.30 5.74 7.43
C GLN A 66 2.27 6.30 6.46
N TYR A 67 1.14 6.72 6.95
CA TYR A 67 0.11 7.33 6.11
C TYR A 67 -0.57 8.51 6.81
N ASN A 68 -1.01 9.44 6.00
CA ASN A 68 -1.87 10.54 6.39
C ASN A 68 -3.11 10.54 5.49
N ILE A 69 -4.27 10.82 6.06
CA ILE A 69 -5.55 10.83 5.35
C ILE A 69 -6.06 12.26 5.35
N TYR A 70 -6.52 12.72 4.20
CA TYR A 70 -7.07 14.06 4.02
C TYR A 70 -8.44 13.98 3.37
N ASP A 71 -9.38 14.80 3.83
CA ASP A 71 -10.69 14.96 3.20
C ASP A 71 -10.61 15.76 1.88
N ALA A 72 -11.76 16.00 1.24
CA ALA A 72 -11.86 16.78 0.02
C ALA A 72 -11.41 18.24 0.19
N ASP A 73 -11.48 18.78 1.39
CA ASP A 73 -11.02 20.14 1.74
C ASP A 73 -9.53 20.16 2.15
N ASN A 74 -8.82 19.03 1.98
CA ASN A 74 -7.42 18.86 2.35
C ASN A 74 -7.15 19.00 3.86
N ARG A 75 -8.14 18.67 4.70
CA ARG A 75 -7.99 18.61 6.16
C ARG A 75 -7.57 17.22 6.57
N LEU A 76 -6.58 17.15 7.47
CA LEU A 76 -6.13 15.87 8.03
C LEU A 76 -7.26 15.23 8.84
N ILE A 77 -7.55 13.97 8.53
CA ILE A 77 -8.50 13.13 9.27
C ILE A 77 -7.77 11.98 9.96
N THR A 78 -8.29 11.59 11.11
CA THR A 78 -7.80 10.42 11.85
C THR A 78 -8.90 9.35 11.85
N THR A 79 -8.54 8.12 11.54
CA THR A 79 -9.41 6.96 11.62
C THR A 79 -8.72 5.84 12.39
N ASP A 80 -9.50 5.03 13.08
CA ASP A 80 -9.07 3.80 13.77
C ASP A 80 -9.13 2.56 12.85
N GLN A 81 -9.58 2.73 11.61
CA GLN A 81 -9.77 1.66 10.64
C GLN A 81 -8.58 1.47 9.68
N GLY A 82 -7.40 1.99 10.05
CA GLY A 82 -6.23 1.95 9.18
C GLY A 82 -6.30 2.96 8.03
N PRO A 83 -5.55 2.77 6.93
CA PRO A 83 -5.50 3.70 5.81
C PRO A 83 -6.80 3.60 4.98
N SER A 84 -7.85 4.22 5.48
CA SER A 84 -9.18 4.20 4.88
C SER A 84 -9.75 5.60 4.71
N LEU A 85 -10.52 5.80 3.65
CA LEU A 85 -11.17 7.05 3.29
C LEU A 85 -12.65 6.82 3.01
N ASN A 86 -13.51 7.64 3.59
CA ASN A 86 -14.93 7.67 3.28
C ASN A 86 -15.23 8.94 2.46
N GLY A 87 -15.74 8.76 1.25
CA GLY A 87 -16.01 9.85 0.33
C GLY A 87 -14.79 10.30 -0.48
N LEU A 88 -14.75 11.58 -0.82
CA LEU A 88 -13.66 12.19 -1.59
C LEU A 88 -12.49 12.61 -0.69
N GLY A 89 -11.27 12.55 -1.21
CA GLY A 89 -10.07 12.92 -0.48
C GLY A 89 -8.87 12.09 -0.91
N LYS A 90 -7.83 12.01 -0.06
CA LYS A 90 -6.59 11.30 -0.39
C LYS A 90 -5.96 10.62 0.80
N ILE A 91 -5.20 9.56 0.52
CA ILE A 91 -4.32 8.87 1.44
C ILE A 91 -2.90 9.05 0.92
N VAL A 92 -2.07 9.72 1.69
CA VAL A 92 -0.64 9.93 1.39
C VAL A 92 0.15 8.90 2.16
N CYS A 93 0.85 8.04 1.46
CA CYS A 93 1.67 6.96 2.01
C CYS A 93 3.14 7.31 1.88
N THR A 94 3.90 7.23 2.97
CA THR A 94 5.32 7.60 3.01
C THR A 94 6.09 6.54 3.79
N GLY A 95 7.10 5.96 3.16
CA GLY A 95 8.09 5.08 3.77
C GLY A 95 9.48 5.70 3.67
N GLU A 96 10.49 4.99 4.16
CA GLU A 96 11.89 5.46 4.08
C GLU A 96 12.41 5.50 2.63
N MET A 97 11.89 4.62 1.78
CA MET A 97 12.37 4.42 0.40
C MET A 97 11.23 4.30 -0.60
N ILE A 98 10.02 4.68 -0.22
CA ILE A 98 8.85 4.66 -1.08
C ILE A 98 7.85 5.72 -0.66
N ASP A 99 7.28 6.40 -1.63
CA ASP A 99 6.16 7.30 -1.42
C ASP A 99 5.17 7.24 -2.58
N PHE A 100 3.91 7.30 -2.24
CA PHE A 100 2.80 7.36 -3.20
C PHE A 100 1.56 7.96 -2.56
N THR A 101 0.67 8.45 -3.40
CA THR A 101 -0.61 9.03 -2.98
C THR A 101 -1.74 8.35 -3.74
N ILE A 102 -2.80 8.01 -3.03
CA ILE A 102 -4.05 7.48 -3.59
C ILE A 102 -5.12 8.54 -3.34
N GLU A 103 -5.72 9.06 -4.40
CA GLU A 103 -6.64 10.17 -4.34
C GLU A 103 -7.95 9.82 -5.05
N ARG A 104 -9.06 9.95 -4.33
CA ARG A 104 -10.40 9.90 -4.90
C ARG A 104 -10.86 11.31 -5.21
N VAL A 105 -10.58 11.77 -6.43
CA VAL A 105 -10.91 13.13 -6.90
C VAL A 105 -12.35 13.28 -7.35
N HIS A 106 -12.94 12.20 -7.86
CA HIS A 106 -14.31 12.13 -8.32
C HIS A 106 -14.99 10.85 -7.83
N PRO A 107 -16.33 10.82 -7.74
CA PRO A 107 -17.06 9.63 -7.26
C PRO A 107 -16.76 8.35 -8.04
N LYS A 108 -16.36 8.46 -9.29
CA LYS A 108 -16.05 7.33 -10.19
C LYS A 108 -14.56 7.16 -10.50
N GLU A 109 -13.68 7.86 -9.79
CA GLU A 109 -12.26 7.89 -10.17
C GLU A 109 -11.36 7.84 -8.95
N VAL A 110 -10.35 6.98 -9.04
CA VAL A 110 -9.21 6.97 -8.13
C VAL A 110 -7.93 7.17 -8.92
N LYS A 111 -7.17 8.16 -8.52
CA LYS A 111 -5.86 8.48 -9.06
C LYS A 111 -4.79 7.96 -8.10
N ILE A 112 -3.80 7.27 -8.63
CA ILE A 112 -2.60 6.85 -7.91
C ILE A 112 -1.43 7.63 -8.48
N THR A 113 -0.70 8.31 -7.62
CA THR A 113 0.52 9.03 -7.99
C THR A 113 1.67 8.43 -7.22
N VAL A 114 2.66 7.91 -7.91
CA VAL A 114 3.91 7.40 -7.33
C VAL A 114 4.91 8.54 -7.32
N GLY A 115 5.54 8.81 -6.19
CA GLY A 115 6.70 9.68 -6.13
C GLY A 115 7.95 8.86 -6.48
N GLU A 116 8.29 7.91 -5.63
CA GLU A 116 9.45 7.05 -5.85
C GLU A 116 9.28 5.68 -5.17
N ASN A 117 9.83 4.63 -5.79
CA ASN A 117 10.10 3.35 -5.14
C ASN A 117 11.59 3.02 -5.22
N ALA A 118 12.36 3.43 -4.24
CA ALA A 118 13.79 3.15 -4.13
C ALA A 118 14.10 1.82 -3.42
N LEU A 119 13.09 0.97 -3.19
CA LEU A 119 13.29 -0.39 -2.71
C LEU A 119 13.96 -1.24 -3.80
N SER A 120 14.68 -2.28 -3.41
CA SER A 120 15.33 -3.22 -4.34
C SER A 120 14.36 -4.22 -4.98
N ALA A 121 13.08 -4.20 -4.58
CA ALA A 121 12.03 -5.09 -5.06
C ALA A 121 10.73 -4.32 -5.31
N PRO A 122 9.83 -4.85 -6.15
CA PRO A 122 8.51 -4.25 -6.34
C PRO A 122 7.76 -4.14 -5.02
N PHE A 123 7.12 -2.99 -4.81
CA PHE A 123 6.21 -2.77 -3.70
C PHE A 123 4.78 -3.10 -4.13
N GLN A 124 4.07 -3.87 -3.32
CA GLN A 124 2.71 -4.29 -3.64
C GLN A 124 1.74 -3.86 -2.55
N PHE A 125 0.56 -3.43 -2.98
CA PHE A 125 -0.56 -3.16 -2.11
C PHE A 125 -1.89 -3.51 -2.79
N GLN A 126 -2.95 -3.60 -1.97
CA GLN A 126 -4.31 -3.80 -2.44
C GLN A 126 -5.14 -2.56 -2.17
N LEU A 127 -5.79 -2.05 -3.19
CA LEU A 127 -6.78 -1.01 -3.08
C LEU A 127 -8.16 -1.66 -3.12
N ARG A 128 -8.97 -1.45 -2.07
CA ARG A 128 -10.33 -1.93 -1.98
C ARG A 128 -11.31 -0.77 -1.97
N ALA A 129 -12.25 -0.79 -2.90
CA ALA A 129 -13.40 0.11 -2.93
C ALA A 129 -14.65 -0.68 -2.58
N SER A 130 -15.56 -0.13 -1.76
CA SER A 130 -16.74 -0.86 -1.33
C SER A 130 -17.96 0.04 -1.07
N ASN A 131 -19.12 -0.58 -1.12
CA ASN A 131 -20.37 -0.10 -0.59
C ASN A 131 -20.94 -1.12 0.43
N GLU A 132 -22.21 -1.00 0.81
CA GLU A 132 -22.86 -1.91 1.77
C GLU A 132 -23.04 -3.34 1.24
N TYR A 133 -22.99 -3.56 -0.08
CA TYR A 133 -23.40 -4.82 -0.72
C TYR A 133 -22.23 -5.55 -1.36
N GLU A 134 -21.24 -4.83 -1.88
CA GLU A 134 -20.14 -5.39 -2.68
C GLU A 134 -18.85 -4.61 -2.51
N TRP A 135 -17.77 -5.21 -2.96
CA TRP A 135 -16.44 -4.61 -2.95
C TRP A 135 -15.67 -4.99 -4.22
N GLN A 136 -14.80 -4.08 -4.64
CA GLN A 136 -13.84 -4.27 -5.72
C GLN A 136 -12.44 -4.22 -5.15
N GLU A 137 -11.58 -5.12 -5.58
CA GLU A 137 -10.19 -5.18 -5.17
C GLU A 137 -9.28 -5.03 -6.38
N ILE A 138 -8.36 -4.10 -6.30
CA ILE A 138 -7.36 -3.80 -7.32
C ILE A 138 -6.00 -4.05 -6.69
N ARG A 139 -5.20 -4.91 -7.33
CA ARG A 139 -3.81 -5.14 -6.96
C ARG A 139 -2.94 -4.13 -7.65
N VAL A 140 -2.12 -3.45 -6.88
CA VAL A 140 -1.19 -2.45 -7.40
C VAL A 140 0.22 -2.87 -7.08
N GLU A 141 1.07 -2.85 -8.10
CA GLU A 141 2.50 -3.09 -8.00
C GLU A 141 3.24 -1.84 -8.46
N ILE A 142 4.17 -1.35 -7.64
CA ILE A 142 5.07 -0.26 -8.00
C ILE A 142 6.45 -0.87 -8.20
N SER A 143 6.95 -0.86 -9.44
CA SER A 143 8.27 -1.35 -9.80
C SER A 143 9.37 -0.55 -9.09
N PRO A 144 10.55 -1.11 -8.83
CA PRO A 144 11.68 -0.35 -8.34
C PRO A 144 12.08 0.77 -9.30
N THR A 145 12.56 1.88 -8.75
CA THR A 145 13.21 2.92 -9.55
C THR A 145 14.53 2.39 -10.13
N ASP A 146 14.89 2.83 -11.31
CA ASP A 146 16.20 2.58 -11.94
C ASP A 146 17.24 3.69 -11.62
N ARG A 147 16.84 4.73 -10.87
CA ARG A 147 17.72 5.86 -10.52
C ARG A 147 18.84 5.48 -9.57
N TYR A 148 18.63 4.41 -8.77
CA TYR A 148 19.59 3.96 -7.79
C TYR A 148 19.99 2.52 -8.08
N VAL A 149 21.25 2.32 -8.39
CA VAL A 149 21.87 1.00 -8.48
C VAL A 149 22.80 0.86 -7.26
N MET A 150 22.57 -0.19 -6.48
CA MET A 150 23.51 -0.51 -5.41
C MET A 150 24.82 -0.97 -6.06
N ASP A 151 25.83 -0.08 -6.06
CA ASP A 151 27.14 -0.37 -6.65
C ASP A 151 27.94 -1.31 -5.75
N SER A 152 28.01 -1.00 -4.47
CA SER A 152 28.73 -1.84 -3.51
C SER A 152 28.31 -1.55 -2.07
N ILE A 153 28.44 -2.57 -1.22
CA ILE A 153 28.38 -2.40 0.23
C ILE A 153 29.80 -2.56 0.76
N ILE A 154 30.37 -1.47 1.28
CA ILE A 154 31.69 -1.49 1.87
C ILE A 154 31.53 -1.49 3.39
N TYR A 155 32.00 -2.55 4.01
CA TYR A 155 32.11 -2.63 5.47
C TYR A 155 33.47 -2.22 5.88
N SER A 156 33.61 -1.14 6.67
CA SER A 156 34.89 -0.74 7.28
C SER A 156 34.83 -1.02 8.78
N LEU A 157 35.74 -1.81 9.25
CA LEU A 157 35.93 -2.02 10.70
C LEU A 157 36.47 -0.75 11.40
N ASP A 158 37.03 0.18 10.65
CA ASP A 158 37.46 1.48 11.16
C ASP A 158 36.33 2.45 11.47
N ALA A 159 35.09 2.13 11.01
CA ALA A 159 33.88 2.89 11.33
C ALA A 159 33.43 2.72 12.78
N TYR A 160 33.95 1.78 13.52
CA TYR A 160 33.78 1.68 14.97
C TYR A 160 34.69 2.68 15.69
N SER A 161 34.42 3.97 15.49
CA SER A 161 35.02 4.98 16.38
C SER A 161 34.27 4.91 17.72
N TYR A 162 35.03 4.71 18.77
CA TYR A 162 34.54 4.82 20.13
C TYR A 162 33.99 6.24 20.31
N ASP A 163 32.69 6.33 20.56
CA ASP A 163 32.03 7.57 21.01
C ASP A 163 32.06 7.62 22.52
N PRO A 164 32.96 8.47 23.14
CA PRO A 164 33.06 8.54 24.57
C PRO A 164 31.83 9.09 25.26
N GLU A 165 30.94 9.80 24.54
CA GLU A 165 29.73 10.35 25.11
C GLU A 165 28.62 9.29 25.23
N ASN A 166 28.56 8.35 24.30
CA ASN A 166 27.54 7.30 24.28
C ASN A 166 27.96 5.99 24.95
N LYS A 167 29.18 5.91 25.51
CA LYS A 167 29.69 4.73 26.23
C LYS A 167 29.44 3.41 25.50
N ILE A 168 29.60 3.39 24.19
CA ILE A 168 29.57 2.15 23.43
C ILE A 168 30.82 1.39 23.79
N GLU A 169 30.70 0.44 24.68
CA GLU A 169 31.79 -0.45 25.03
C GLU A 169 32.23 -1.23 23.79
N LYS A 170 33.50 -1.18 23.48
CA LYS A 170 34.13 -1.99 22.44
C LYS A 170 33.88 -3.45 22.83
N LYS A 171 32.98 -4.15 22.11
CA LYS A 171 32.92 -5.60 22.27
C LYS A 171 34.24 -6.18 21.89
N GLU A 172 34.86 -6.96 22.79
CA GLU A 172 36.11 -7.65 22.54
C GLU A 172 35.99 -8.47 21.25
N GLY A 173 37.01 -8.33 20.38
CA GLY A 173 37.03 -9.10 19.15
C GLY A 173 37.11 -10.59 19.47
N VAL A 174 36.45 -11.39 18.67
CA VAL A 174 36.55 -12.85 18.74
C VAL A 174 37.88 -13.25 18.14
N SER A 175 38.78 -13.82 18.93
CA SER A 175 40.03 -14.39 18.43
C SER A 175 39.89 -15.91 18.28
N PHE A 176 40.32 -16.40 17.13
CA PHE A 176 40.34 -17.82 16.81
C PHE A 176 41.81 -18.29 16.79
N HIS A 177 42.05 -19.35 17.54
CA HIS A 177 43.32 -20.06 17.48
C HIS A 177 43.13 -21.38 16.75
N ASN A 178 43.76 -21.54 15.60
CA ASN A 178 43.81 -22.82 14.94
C ASN A 178 44.84 -23.71 15.66
N LEU A 179 44.37 -24.78 16.30
CA LEU A 179 45.21 -25.73 17.01
C LEU A 179 45.72 -26.87 16.13
N THR A 180 45.43 -26.82 14.84
CA THR A 180 45.85 -27.85 13.88
C THR A 180 46.93 -27.30 12.95
N ASP A 181 47.80 -28.18 12.44
CA ASP A 181 48.86 -27.80 11.49
C ASP A 181 48.35 -27.45 10.09
N GLY A 182 47.05 -27.48 9.86
CA GLY A 182 46.36 -27.19 8.59
C GLY A 182 45.66 -25.84 8.58
N SER A 183 45.30 -25.37 7.39
CA SER A 183 44.43 -24.20 7.24
C SER A 183 43.00 -24.54 7.53
N SER A 184 42.30 -23.70 8.28
CA SER A 184 40.86 -23.81 8.54
C SER A 184 40.13 -22.57 8.02
N THR A 185 39.00 -22.78 7.37
CA THR A 185 38.14 -21.70 6.90
C THR A 185 36.94 -21.54 7.83
N TYR A 186 36.76 -20.33 8.33
CA TYR A 186 35.62 -19.98 9.16
C TYR A 186 34.78 -18.96 8.42
N THR A 187 33.47 -19.18 8.38
CA THR A 187 32.51 -18.20 7.87
C THR A 187 31.94 -17.44 9.06
N LEU A 188 32.12 -16.14 9.05
CA LEU A 188 31.56 -15.25 10.06
C LEU A 188 30.40 -14.46 9.44
N PHE A 189 29.34 -14.32 10.20
CA PHE A 189 28.22 -13.45 9.89
C PHE A 189 28.17 -12.31 10.94
N PRO A 190 29.11 -11.35 10.87
CA PRO A 190 29.30 -10.36 11.93
C PRO A 190 28.10 -9.43 12.11
N PHE A 191 27.16 -9.46 11.18
CA PHE A 191 25.97 -8.61 11.16
C PHE A 191 24.67 -9.39 11.34
N GLU A 192 24.74 -10.67 11.68
CA GLU A 192 23.57 -11.43 12.07
C GLU A 192 22.97 -10.79 13.33
N SER A 193 21.69 -10.40 13.27
CA SER A 193 20.97 -9.69 14.34
C SER A 193 21.25 -8.18 14.50
N PHE A 194 21.94 -7.54 13.57
CA PHE A 194 22.05 -6.08 13.55
C PHE A 194 21.03 -5.46 12.61
N TYR A 195 20.40 -4.37 13.05
CA TYR A 195 19.60 -3.52 12.18
C TYR A 195 20.53 -2.67 11.33
N HIS A 196 20.29 -2.67 10.02
CA HIS A 196 21.02 -1.85 9.08
C HIS A 196 20.28 -0.53 8.85
N PHE A 197 20.95 0.58 9.06
CA PHE A 197 20.46 1.88 8.65
C PHE A 197 21.26 2.33 7.44
N MET A 198 20.57 2.58 6.33
CA MET A 198 21.19 3.24 5.18
C MET A 198 20.91 4.74 5.28
N ARG A 199 21.95 5.56 5.25
CA ARG A 199 21.83 7.00 5.14
C ARG A 199 22.45 7.43 3.83
N PHE A 200 21.63 7.92 2.93
CA PHE A 200 22.12 8.51 1.70
C PHE A 200 22.57 9.95 1.98
N LYS A 201 23.75 10.30 1.48
CA LYS A 201 24.24 11.66 1.45
C LYS A 201 24.56 12.00 0.01
N SER A 202 24.15 13.17 -0.43
CA SER A 202 24.53 13.72 -1.73
C SER A 202 25.17 15.08 -1.50
N ASP A 203 26.23 15.37 -2.23
CA ASP A 203 26.82 16.71 -2.33
C ASP A 203 26.03 17.62 -3.27
N VAL A 204 25.02 17.05 -3.95
CA VAL A 204 24.07 17.77 -4.80
C VAL A 204 22.78 17.97 -4.02
N PRO A 205 22.45 19.20 -3.58
CA PRO A 205 21.27 19.49 -2.75
C PRO A 205 19.95 19.05 -3.39
N GLU A 206 19.87 19.03 -4.72
CA GLU A 206 18.68 18.68 -5.49
C GLU A 206 18.47 17.17 -5.62
N ALA A 207 19.44 16.33 -5.26
CA ALA A 207 19.37 14.88 -5.43
C ALA A 207 18.24 14.22 -4.61
N PHE A 208 17.77 14.91 -3.55
CA PHE A 208 16.68 14.45 -2.67
C PHE A 208 15.53 15.45 -2.55
N GLN A 209 15.46 16.44 -3.46
CA GLN A 209 14.33 17.35 -3.57
C GLN A 209 13.39 16.84 -4.65
N GLN A 210 12.18 16.54 -4.28
CA GLN A 210 11.03 16.36 -5.18
C GLN A 210 10.13 17.57 -5.13
#